data_194fb47c3734110ff6cf58d700b08bc7
#
_entry.id   194fb47c3734110ff6cf58d700b08bc7
#
_cell.length_a   1.000
_cell.length_b   1.000
_cell.length_c   1.000
_cell.angle_alpha   90.00
_cell.angle_beta   90.00
_cell.angle_gamma   90.00
#
_symmetry.space_group_name_H-M   'P 1'
#
loop_
_entity.id
_entity.type
_entity.pdbx_description
1 polymer ?
#
loop_
_entity_poly.entity_id
_entity_poly.type
_entity_poly.pdbx_seq_one_letter_code
_entity_poly.pdbx_strand_id
1 'polypeptide(L)'
;MGKRDLGNPSQKARQVLAVGAVLATLVIAGKTACASIPLPYDFQAPPPNLNVVAFYNEFSSANSFYTSNGTRVQDSRIQADVSLVRLIHTCSPINGMPWGVQILAPYIAYLGSQQVFGATQSANSGFAEPQLSAFIYPYSNPSEDSALAISYFLSPPVGSYDAGYTLNAGSNNWVNNIEVLYSHMLFGTPKGQRLELDIAGDAFFYSANNDVGVGPFRPVLHTEPAEQVIVYLPYVIYPKTAGYVGLTFEQTFGGKQYLSYASQSIDTGNRNDATQIGIDFGSFVAPTVALEGQISTDVRVRGGPKSNAFLFQAIKVF
;
A
#
# COMPACT_ATOMS: atom_id res chain seq x y z
N MET A 1 2.43 48.72 -33.45
CA MET A 1 3.68 48.10 -33.01
C MET A 1 3.51 47.72 -31.53
N GLY A 2 2.99 46.54 -31.27
CA GLY A 2 2.63 46.07 -29.93
C GLY A 2 3.85 45.42 -29.26
N LYS A 3 4.26 45.94 -28.12
CA LYS A 3 5.27 45.29 -27.25
C LYS A 3 4.67 44.00 -26.66
N ARG A 4 5.22 42.85 -27.02
CA ARG A 4 4.97 41.60 -26.30
C ARG A 4 5.71 41.67 -24.95
N ASP A 5 4.94 41.69 -23.87
CA ASP A 5 5.45 41.53 -22.50
C ASP A 5 6.05 40.13 -22.36
N LEU A 6 7.36 40.02 -22.42
CA LEU A 6 8.11 38.81 -22.08
C LEU A 6 8.13 38.72 -20.57
N GLY A 7 7.20 38.00 -20.00
CA GLY A 7 7.10 37.77 -18.55
C GLY A 7 8.45 37.37 -17.95
N ASN A 8 8.76 38.00 -16.84
CA ASN A 8 10.01 37.92 -16.07
C ASN A 8 10.45 36.47 -15.84
N PRO A 9 11.64 36.01 -16.30
CA PRO A 9 12.12 34.66 -16.17
C PRO A 9 12.19 34.16 -14.71
N SER A 10 12.35 35.09 -13.74
CA SER A 10 12.36 34.79 -12.31
C SER A 10 10.96 34.37 -11.78
N GLN A 11 9.89 34.86 -12.38
CA GLN A 11 8.52 34.49 -12.01
C GLN A 11 8.15 33.10 -12.53
N LYS A 12 8.58 32.75 -13.74
CA LYS A 12 8.43 31.38 -14.31
C LYS A 12 9.27 30.37 -13.52
N ALA A 13 10.51 30.72 -13.13
CA ALA A 13 11.34 29.85 -12.31
C ALA A 13 10.76 29.65 -10.89
N ARG A 14 10.16 30.68 -10.28
CA ARG A 14 9.45 30.56 -9.00
C ARG A 14 8.18 29.75 -9.08
N GLN A 15 7.42 29.84 -10.20
CA GLN A 15 6.25 28.99 -10.43
C GLN A 15 6.65 27.53 -10.65
N VAL A 16 7.71 27.26 -11.40
CA VAL A 16 8.24 25.89 -11.60
C VAL A 16 8.78 25.31 -10.28
N LEU A 17 9.44 26.12 -9.44
CA LEU A 17 9.90 25.70 -8.11
C LEU A 17 8.74 25.47 -7.13
N ALA A 18 7.69 26.31 -7.16
CA ALA A 18 6.48 26.10 -6.34
C ALA A 18 5.70 24.86 -6.78
N VAL A 19 5.58 24.63 -8.09
CA VAL A 19 4.99 23.41 -8.65
C VAL A 19 5.84 22.18 -8.28
N GLY A 20 7.17 22.27 -8.35
CA GLY A 20 8.08 21.19 -7.94
C GLY A 20 7.98 20.83 -6.45
N ALA A 21 7.76 21.81 -5.55
CA ALA A 21 7.59 21.57 -4.11
C ALA A 21 6.22 20.94 -3.78
N VAL A 22 5.15 21.34 -4.47
CA VAL A 22 3.81 20.73 -4.34
C VAL A 22 3.81 19.26 -4.81
N LEU A 23 4.69 18.94 -5.77
CA LEU A 23 4.71 17.64 -6.45
C LEU A 23 5.46 16.54 -5.71
N ALA A 24 6.37 16.89 -4.80
CA ALA A 24 7.14 15.90 -4.06
C ALA A 24 6.31 15.09 -3.04
N THR A 25 5.09 15.51 -2.75
CA THR A 25 4.31 15.07 -1.60
C THR A 25 3.12 14.16 -1.90
N LEU A 26 2.71 14.07 -3.14
CA LEU A 26 1.53 13.26 -3.54
C LEU A 26 1.72 11.73 -3.46
N VAL A 27 2.95 11.25 -3.25
CA VAL A 27 3.27 9.80 -3.32
C VAL A 27 3.07 9.04 -2.02
N ILE A 28 3.05 9.70 -0.87
CA ILE A 28 3.05 9.00 0.41
C ILE A 28 1.70 8.34 0.69
N ALA A 29 0.62 9.00 0.27
CA ALA A 29 -0.70 8.39 0.28
C ALA A 29 -0.81 7.15 -0.64
N GLY A 30 -0.01 7.09 -1.72
CA GLY A 30 -0.03 5.97 -2.66
C GLY A 30 0.54 4.66 -2.11
N LYS A 31 1.56 4.69 -1.26
CA LYS A 31 2.12 3.46 -0.68
C LYS A 31 1.21 2.87 0.41
N THR A 32 0.58 3.72 1.21
CA THR A 32 -0.24 3.28 2.35
C THR A 32 -1.72 3.08 2.02
N ALA A 33 -2.25 3.75 1.01
CA ALA A 33 -3.68 3.71 0.69
C ALA A 33 -4.08 2.57 -0.26
N CYS A 34 -3.15 1.97 -0.98
CA CYS A 34 -3.46 0.99 -2.04
C CYS A 34 -3.11 -0.45 -1.71
N ALA A 35 -2.38 -0.73 -0.63
CA ALA A 35 -1.98 -2.09 -0.34
C ALA A 35 -2.82 -2.69 0.80
N SER A 36 -3.67 -3.65 0.48
CA SER A 36 -3.90 -4.74 1.40
C SER A 36 -2.53 -5.45 1.49
N ILE A 37 -1.82 -5.30 2.60
CA ILE A 37 -0.59 -6.07 2.83
C ILE A 37 -1.06 -7.42 3.39
N PRO A 38 -1.10 -8.50 2.59
CA PRO A 38 -1.43 -9.82 3.12
C PRO A 38 -0.30 -10.23 4.07
N LEU A 39 -0.65 -10.80 5.23
CA LEU A 39 0.30 -11.45 6.13
C LEU A 39 0.17 -12.98 5.99
N PRO A 40 1.11 -13.79 6.51
CA PRO A 40 1.13 -15.24 6.24
C PRO A 40 -0.18 -16.00 6.47
N TYR A 41 -1.05 -15.61 7.43
CA TYR A 41 -2.34 -16.26 7.59
C TYR A 41 -3.37 -15.94 6.48
N ASP A 42 -3.14 -14.93 5.67
CA ASP A 42 -4.03 -14.59 4.54
C ASP A 42 -3.88 -15.54 3.33
N PHE A 43 -2.79 -16.33 3.27
CA PHE A 43 -2.46 -17.16 2.10
C PHE A 43 -3.21 -18.49 2.06
N GLN A 44 -3.74 -18.95 3.20
CA GLN A 44 -4.43 -20.23 3.28
C GLN A 44 -5.91 -20.10 2.92
N ALA A 45 -6.43 -21.09 2.18
CA ALA A 45 -7.84 -21.13 1.81
C ALA A 45 -8.73 -21.28 3.05
N PRO A 46 -9.60 -20.29 3.34
CA PRO A 46 -10.43 -20.34 4.53
C PRO A 46 -11.58 -21.34 4.38
N PRO A 47 -12.06 -21.93 5.49
CA PRO A 47 -13.31 -22.69 5.49
C PRO A 47 -14.49 -21.86 5.01
N PRO A 48 -15.54 -22.48 4.44
CA PRO A 48 -16.72 -21.75 3.98
C PRO A 48 -17.60 -21.24 5.12
N ASN A 49 -18.42 -20.23 4.82
CA ASN A 49 -19.45 -19.66 5.69
C ASN A 49 -18.90 -19.10 7.02
N LEU A 50 -17.69 -18.54 6.98
CA LEU A 50 -17.09 -17.81 8.09
C LEU A 50 -17.24 -16.31 7.91
N ASN A 51 -17.32 -15.61 9.04
CA ASN A 51 -17.10 -14.17 9.11
C ASN A 51 -15.79 -13.91 9.84
N VAL A 52 -14.95 -13.05 9.26
CA VAL A 52 -13.69 -12.66 9.86
C VAL A 52 -13.65 -11.15 9.98
N VAL A 53 -13.21 -10.68 11.14
CA VAL A 53 -12.88 -9.28 11.37
C VAL A 53 -11.39 -9.22 11.65
N ALA A 54 -10.67 -8.43 10.87
CA ALA A 54 -9.28 -8.14 11.12
C ALA A 54 -9.09 -6.63 11.34
N PHE A 55 -8.28 -6.29 12.32
CA PHE A 55 -7.81 -4.95 12.60
C PHE A 55 -6.32 -4.89 12.36
N TYR A 56 -5.89 -3.90 11.59
CA TYR A 56 -4.48 -3.61 11.33
C TYR A 56 -4.14 -2.24 11.87
N ASN A 57 -2.92 -2.10 12.34
CA ASN A 57 -2.35 -0.80 12.64
C ASN A 57 -0.88 -0.80 12.19
N GLU A 58 -0.54 0.13 11.29
CA GLU A 58 0.81 0.34 10.82
C GLU A 58 1.30 1.72 11.22
N PHE A 59 2.36 1.76 11.99
CA PHE A 59 3.13 2.98 12.21
C PHE A 59 4.30 3.01 11.25
N SER A 60 4.40 4.08 10.44
CA SER A 60 5.51 4.30 9.50
C SER A 60 6.22 5.62 9.76
N SER A 61 7.55 5.61 9.61
CA SER A 61 8.40 6.79 9.79
C SER A 61 9.51 6.81 8.75
N ALA A 62 9.59 7.91 8.00
CA ALA A 62 10.65 8.19 7.05
C ALA A 62 11.40 9.47 7.45
N ASN A 63 12.72 9.38 7.53
CA ASN A 63 13.62 10.51 7.83
C ASN A 63 14.45 10.94 6.61
N SER A 64 14.12 10.45 5.44
CA SER A 64 14.76 10.82 4.18
C SER A 64 13.81 10.57 3.01
N PHE A 65 13.93 11.39 2.00
CA PHE A 65 13.25 11.25 0.72
C PHE A 65 14.30 11.00 -0.37
N TYR A 66 13.95 10.24 -1.39
CA TYR A 66 14.84 9.97 -2.52
C TYR A 66 14.16 10.42 -3.81
N THR A 67 14.91 11.14 -4.64
CA THR A 67 14.44 11.54 -5.97
C THR A 67 14.32 10.34 -6.91
N SER A 68 13.73 10.54 -8.07
CA SER A 68 13.56 9.48 -9.08
C SER A 68 14.86 8.86 -9.59
N ASN A 69 15.98 9.57 -9.50
CA ASN A 69 17.31 9.04 -9.81
C ASN A 69 18.04 8.41 -8.62
N GLY A 70 17.37 8.34 -7.43
CA GLY A 70 17.93 7.74 -6.23
C GLY A 70 18.85 8.66 -5.41
N THR A 71 18.86 9.97 -5.69
CA THR A 71 19.60 10.93 -4.87
C THR A 71 18.84 11.21 -3.58
N ARG A 72 19.53 11.07 -2.44
CA ARG A 72 18.96 11.38 -1.12
C ARG A 72 18.73 12.87 -0.96
N VAL A 73 17.54 13.23 -0.50
CA VAL A 73 17.16 14.57 -0.11
C VAL A 73 17.19 14.67 1.41
N GLN A 74 17.89 15.67 1.91
CA GLN A 74 17.98 15.96 3.34
C GLN A 74 16.74 16.71 3.82
N ASP A 75 16.62 16.84 5.15
CA ASP A 75 15.55 17.60 5.82
C ASP A 75 14.13 17.16 5.39
N SER A 76 13.96 15.84 5.30
CA SER A 76 12.66 15.23 5.04
C SER A 76 12.25 14.34 6.22
N ARG A 77 11.00 14.52 6.69
CA ARG A 77 10.42 13.75 7.77
C ARG A 77 8.94 13.52 7.47
N ILE A 78 8.55 12.26 7.40
CA ILE A 78 7.17 11.86 7.16
C ILE A 78 6.83 10.76 8.13
N GLN A 79 5.73 10.94 8.86
CA GLN A 79 5.24 9.97 9.83
C GLN A 79 3.75 9.80 9.66
N ALA A 80 3.32 8.56 9.62
CA ALA A 80 1.90 8.21 9.52
C ALA A 80 1.60 7.00 10.40
N ASP A 81 0.37 6.99 10.92
CA ASP A 81 -0.29 5.85 11.51
C ASP A 81 -1.47 5.48 10.63
N VAL A 82 -1.52 4.23 10.18
CA VAL A 82 -2.58 3.71 9.34
C VAL A 82 -3.32 2.64 10.12
N SER A 83 -4.57 2.91 10.45
CA SER A 83 -5.47 1.91 11.03
C SER A 83 -6.41 1.39 9.95
N LEU A 84 -6.64 0.08 9.89
CA LEU A 84 -7.50 -0.54 8.89
C LEU A 84 -8.38 -1.60 9.55
N VAL A 85 -9.69 -1.54 9.25
CA VAL A 85 -10.62 -2.62 9.56
C VAL A 85 -10.93 -3.38 8.29
N ARG A 86 -10.79 -4.70 8.32
CA ARG A 86 -11.12 -5.62 7.23
C ARG A 86 -12.23 -6.57 7.69
N LEU A 87 -13.29 -6.61 6.93
CA LEU A 87 -14.41 -7.54 7.13
C LEU A 87 -14.42 -8.53 5.97
N ILE A 88 -14.40 -9.83 6.28
CA ILE A 88 -14.39 -10.90 5.28
C ILE A 88 -15.58 -11.81 5.53
N HIS A 89 -16.26 -12.19 4.46
CA HIS A 89 -17.25 -13.27 4.43
C HIS A 89 -16.83 -14.33 3.42
N THR A 90 -16.66 -15.57 3.89
CA THR A 90 -16.39 -16.72 3.02
C THR A 90 -17.70 -17.39 2.65
N CYS A 91 -17.88 -17.70 1.38
CA CYS A 91 -19.12 -18.24 0.83
C CYS A 91 -19.02 -19.77 0.66
N SER A 92 -20.16 -20.40 0.37
CA SER A 92 -20.18 -21.81 -0.04
C SER A 92 -19.39 -21.98 -1.34
N PRO A 93 -18.52 -23.01 -1.47
CA PRO A 93 -17.63 -23.16 -2.61
C PRO A 93 -18.36 -23.22 -3.96
N ILE A 94 -17.77 -22.62 -4.99
CA ILE A 94 -18.23 -22.74 -6.38
C ILE A 94 -17.38 -23.81 -7.06
N ASN A 95 -18.00 -24.88 -7.52
CA ASN A 95 -17.29 -26.02 -8.13
C ASN A 95 -16.12 -26.56 -7.29
N GLY A 96 -16.28 -26.54 -5.97
CA GLY A 96 -15.23 -26.95 -5.02
C GLY A 96 -14.17 -25.90 -4.72
N MET A 97 -14.19 -24.74 -5.37
CA MET A 97 -13.26 -23.64 -5.13
C MET A 97 -13.77 -22.74 -4.01
N PRO A 98 -13.01 -22.56 -2.90
CA PRO A 98 -13.30 -21.57 -1.87
C PRO A 98 -13.30 -20.17 -2.45
N TRP A 99 -14.22 -19.33 -2.01
CA TRP A 99 -14.31 -17.93 -2.42
C TRP A 99 -14.95 -17.07 -1.33
N GLY A 100 -14.85 -15.78 -1.46
CA GLY A 100 -15.48 -14.85 -0.55
C GLY A 100 -15.43 -13.42 -1.04
N VAL A 101 -15.98 -12.55 -0.20
CA VAL A 101 -15.99 -11.09 -0.41
C VAL A 101 -15.42 -10.40 0.81
N GLN A 102 -14.86 -9.21 0.61
CA GLN A 102 -14.30 -8.45 1.70
C GLN A 102 -14.44 -6.94 1.46
N ILE A 103 -14.42 -6.20 2.55
CA ILE A 103 -14.33 -4.75 2.56
C ILE A 103 -13.21 -4.35 3.51
N LEU A 104 -12.40 -3.37 3.11
CA LEU A 104 -11.33 -2.79 3.88
C LEU A 104 -11.60 -1.28 4.03
N ALA A 105 -11.49 -0.76 5.24
CA ALA A 105 -11.72 0.63 5.56
C ALA A 105 -10.49 1.23 6.25
N PRO A 106 -9.55 1.84 5.50
CA PRO A 106 -8.34 2.42 6.06
C PRO A 106 -8.58 3.85 6.56
N TYR A 107 -7.92 4.21 7.66
CA TYR A 107 -7.83 5.55 8.20
C TYR A 107 -6.36 5.92 8.35
N ILE A 108 -5.96 7.08 7.83
CA ILE A 108 -4.58 7.57 7.86
C ILE A 108 -4.50 8.79 8.77
N ALA A 109 -3.65 8.73 9.79
CA ALA A 109 -3.29 9.86 10.64
C ALA A 109 -1.84 10.26 10.36
N TYR A 110 -1.63 11.47 9.85
CA TYR A 110 -0.30 12.05 9.75
C TYR A 110 0.14 12.59 11.11
N LEU A 111 1.32 12.18 11.59
CA LEU A 111 1.80 12.45 12.94
C LEU A 111 2.83 13.58 12.97
N GLY A 112 2.57 14.62 13.75
CA GLY A 112 3.46 15.75 13.92
C GLY A 112 3.62 16.59 12.64
N SER A 113 4.74 17.31 12.53
CA SER A 113 5.05 18.15 11.36
C SER A 113 5.67 17.31 10.26
N GLN A 114 5.03 17.28 9.12
CA GLN A 114 5.53 16.64 7.91
C GLN A 114 6.48 17.59 7.19
N GLN A 115 7.61 17.10 6.73
CA GLN A 115 8.62 17.91 6.03
C GLN A 115 9.15 17.17 4.80
N VAL A 116 9.30 17.88 3.70
CA VAL A 116 9.99 17.41 2.50
C VAL A 116 10.84 18.54 1.95
N PHE A 117 12.13 18.31 1.70
CA PHE A 117 13.10 19.32 1.29
C PHE A 117 13.21 20.51 2.29
N GLY A 118 13.07 20.25 3.59
CA GLY A 118 13.05 21.30 4.61
C GLY A 118 11.77 22.14 4.68
N ALA A 119 10.84 21.96 3.75
CA ALA A 119 9.56 22.64 3.75
C ALA A 119 8.50 21.86 4.49
N THR A 120 7.76 22.52 5.38
CA THR A 120 6.60 21.92 6.05
C THR A 120 5.50 21.66 5.05
N GLN A 121 4.95 20.45 5.08
CA GLN A 121 3.85 20.00 4.23
C GLN A 121 2.54 20.04 5.00
N SER A 122 1.49 20.55 4.35
CA SER A 122 0.14 20.45 4.88
C SER A 122 -0.38 19.02 4.72
N ALA A 123 -0.99 18.47 5.78
CA ALA A 123 -1.47 17.10 5.79
C ALA A 123 -2.95 17.04 6.20
N ASN A 124 -3.75 16.29 5.46
CA ASN A 124 -5.15 16.02 5.68
C ASN A 124 -5.33 14.56 6.10
N SER A 125 -5.45 14.33 7.41
CA SER A 125 -5.75 13.01 7.98
C SER A 125 -7.23 12.68 7.79
N GLY A 126 -7.56 11.38 7.69
CA GLY A 126 -8.93 10.94 7.52
C GLY A 126 -9.04 9.52 6.97
N PHE A 127 -10.24 9.15 6.53
CA PHE A 127 -10.44 7.88 5.84
C PHE A 127 -9.81 7.94 4.45
N ALA A 128 -9.03 6.92 4.10
CA ALA A 128 -8.61 6.69 2.72
C ALA A 128 -9.75 6.02 1.92
N GLU A 129 -9.51 5.70 0.65
CA GLU A 129 -10.51 5.00 -0.15
C GLU A 129 -10.80 3.62 0.45
N PRO A 130 -12.08 3.28 0.72
CA PRO A 130 -12.44 1.91 1.09
C PRO A 130 -12.16 0.98 -0.10
N GLN A 131 -11.80 -0.28 0.19
CA GLN A 131 -11.55 -1.28 -0.82
C GLN A 131 -12.64 -2.34 -0.76
N LEU A 132 -13.32 -2.57 -1.87
CA LEU A 132 -14.27 -3.66 -2.06
C LEU A 132 -13.59 -4.77 -2.83
N SER A 133 -13.67 -6.00 -2.37
CA SER A 133 -12.96 -7.10 -3.02
C SER A 133 -13.77 -8.39 -3.03
N ALA A 134 -13.53 -9.17 -4.07
CA ALA A 134 -13.88 -10.58 -4.13
C ALA A 134 -12.62 -11.40 -4.40
N PHE A 135 -12.54 -12.58 -3.81
CA PHE A 135 -11.43 -13.51 -3.97
C PHE A 135 -11.90 -14.94 -4.21
N ILE A 136 -11.08 -15.72 -4.87
CA ILE A 136 -11.32 -17.15 -5.13
C ILE A 136 -10.00 -17.92 -5.03
N TYR A 137 -10.09 -19.15 -4.53
CA TYR A 137 -8.97 -20.11 -4.51
C TYR A 137 -9.16 -21.17 -5.59
N PRO A 138 -8.64 -20.96 -6.81
CA PRO A 138 -8.74 -21.96 -7.88
C PRO A 138 -7.94 -23.23 -7.59
N TYR A 139 -7.00 -23.16 -6.66
CA TYR A 139 -6.23 -24.30 -6.18
C TYR A 139 -6.05 -24.23 -4.66
N SER A 140 -6.33 -25.35 -3.99
CA SER A 140 -6.05 -25.52 -2.56
C SER A 140 -5.81 -27.00 -2.28
N ASN A 141 -4.63 -27.33 -1.72
CA ASN A 141 -4.24 -28.68 -1.35
C ASN A 141 -3.75 -28.69 0.12
N PRO A 142 -4.65 -28.93 1.10
CA PRO A 142 -4.28 -28.98 2.50
C PRO A 142 -3.26 -30.06 2.86
N SER A 143 -3.13 -31.12 2.04
CA SER A 143 -2.15 -32.19 2.30
C SER A 143 -0.70 -31.79 1.97
N GLU A 144 -0.52 -30.78 1.15
CA GLU A 144 0.76 -30.19 0.77
C GLU A 144 0.93 -28.79 1.34
N ASP A 145 -0.03 -28.32 2.13
CA ASP A 145 -0.10 -26.96 2.65
C ASP A 145 0.16 -25.93 1.53
N SER A 146 -0.64 -26.04 0.45
CA SER A 146 -0.43 -25.29 -0.78
C SER A 146 -1.74 -24.71 -1.28
N ALA A 147 -1.71 -23.44 -1.68
CA ALA A 147 -2.88 -22.72 -2.17
C ALA A 147 -2.50 -21.65 -3.20
N LEU A 148 -3.46 -21.35 -4.09
CA LEU A 148 -3.41 -20.23 -5.02
C LEU A 148 -4.71 -19.45 -4.89
N ALA A 149 -4.64 -18.16 -4.63
CA ALA A 149 -5.79 -17.27 -4.64
C ALA A 149 -5.65 -16.18 -5.69
N ILE A 150 -6.78 -15.71 -6.18
CA ILE A 150 -6.88 -14.53 -7.06
C ILE A 150 -7.92 -13.62 -6.44
N SER A 151 -7.57 -12.36 -6.25
CA SER A 151 -8.43 -11.32 -5.70
C SER A 151 -8.52 -10.15 -6.67
N TYR A 152 -9.66 -9.50 -6.70
CA TYR A 152 -9.85 -8.22 -7.36
C TYR A 152 -10.34 -7.20 -6.35
N PHE A 153 -9.69 -6.04 -6.30
CA PHE A 153 -10.07 -4.93 -5.43
C PHE A 153 -10.46 -3.71 -6.24
N LEU A 154 -11.50 -3.05 -5.80
CA LEU A 154 -12.00 -1.80 -6.32
C LEU A 154 -12.03 -0.76 -5.22
N SER A 155 -11.32 0.34 -5.40
CA SER A 155 -11.32 1.49 -4.47
C SER A 155 -11.95 2.71 -5.15
N PRO A 156 -13.17 3.11 -4.73
CA PRO A 156 -13.82 4.32 -5.24
C PRO A 156 -13.20 5.58 -4.63
N PRO A 157 -13.21 6.74 -5.33
CA PRO A 157 -12.62 8.01 -4.88
C PRO A 157 -13.51 8.73 -3.85
N VAL A 158 -13.71 8.13 -2.69
CA VAL A 158 -14.57 8.66 -1.61
C VAL A 158 -13.80 8.92 -0.31
N GLY A 159 -12.47 8.80 -0.36
CA GLY A 159 -11.59 9.10 0.75
C GLY A 159 -11.50 10.60 1.07
N SER A 160 -10.89 10.93 2.20
CA SER A 160 -10.66 12.30 2.66
C SER A 160 -9.62 12.98 1.78
N TYR A 161 -10.08 13.81 0.86
CA TYR A 161 -9.25 14.54 -0.09
C TYR A 161 -9.61 16.02 -0.12
N ASP A 162 -8.59 16.89 -0.14
CA ASP A 162 -8.71 18.32 -0.36
C ASP A 162 -7.48 18.80 -1.16
N ALA A 163 -7.70 19.40 -2.29
CA ALA A 163 -6.66 19.90 -3.20
C ALA A 163 -5.75 20.99 -2.56
N GLY A 164 -6.18 21.60 -1.45
CA GLY A 164 -5.39 22.57 -0.67
C GLY A 164 -4.31 21.95 0.20
N TYR A 165 -4.33 20.63 0.38
CA TYR A 165 -3.31 19.90 1.16
C TYR A 165 -2.33 19.19 0.25
N THR A 166 -1.07 19.12 0.69
CA THR A 166 -0.01 18.41 -0.02
C THR A 166 -0.06 16.91 0.22
N LEU A 167 -0.45 16.51 1.43
CA LEU A 167 -0.64 15.11 1.82
C LEU A 167 -2.11 14.90 2.12
N ASN A 168 -2.72 13.94 1.48
CA ASN A 168 -4.11 13.56 1.71
C ASN A 168 -4.21 12.08 2.09
N ALA A 169 -5.17 11.76 2.95
CA ALA A 169 -5.49 10.37 3.25
C ALA A 169 -6.13 9.68 2.04
N GLY A 170 -7.03 10.36 1.33
CA GLY A 170 -7.59 9.90 0.07
C GLY A 170 -6.78 10.35 -1.14
N SER A 171 -6.84 9.59 -2.23
CA SER A 171 -6.14 9.84 -3.50
C SER A 171 -7.00 10.54 -4.56
N ASN A 172 -8.34 10.58 -4.33
CA ASN A 172 -9.35 11.17 -5.22
C ASN A 172 -9.31 10.59 -6.65
N ASN A 173 -9.02 9.31 -6.77
CA ASN A 173 -9.07 8.57 -8.03
C ASN A 173 -9.57 7.14 -7.79
N TRP A 174 -10.10 6.50 -8.84
CA TRP A 174 -10.39 5.08 -8.81
C TRP A 174 -9.09 4.28 -8.83
N VAL A 175 -9.00 3.26 -7.98
CA VAL A 175 -7.92 2.28 -8.01
C VAL A 175 -8.51 0.90 -8.21
N ASN A 176 -7.99 0.17 -9.18
CA ASN A 176 -8.26 -1.24 -9.39
C ASN A 176 -6.99 -2.01 -9.07
N ASN A 177 -7.10 -3.08 -8.28
CA ASN A 177 -5.98 -3.96 -7.99
C ASN A 177 -6.35 -5.41 -8.32
N ILE A 178 -5.45 -6.11 -8.99
CA ILE A 178 -5.50 -7.57 -9.16
C ILE A 178 -4.37 -8.13 -8.30
N GLU A 179 -4.73 -9.00 -7.35
CA GLU A 179 -3.80 -9.69 -6.46
C GLU A 179 -3.80 -11.19 -6.75
N VAL A 180 -2.62 -11.78 -6.73
CA VAL A 180 -2.43 -13.23 -6.78
C VAL A 180 -1.62 -13.64 -5.56
N LEU A 181 -2.17 -14.55 -4.75
CA LEU A 181 -1.49 -15.14 -3.60
C LEU A 181 -1.15 -16.59 -3.91
N TYR A 182 0.07 -16.99 -3.63
CA TYR A 182 0.53 -18.38 -3.72
C TYR A 182 1.24 -18.77 -2.45
N SER A 183 0.85 -19.91 -1.87
CA SER A 183 1.51 -20.52 -0.71
C SER A 183 1.91 -21.95 -1.00
N HIS A 184 3.08 -22.36 -0.50
CA HIS A 184 3.58 -23.72 -0.63
C HIS A 184 4.53 -24.08 0.51
N MET A 185 4.29 -25.24 1.12
CA MET A 185 5.22 -25.80 2.12
C MET A 185 6.49 -26.30 1.44
N LEU A 186 7.63 -25.68 1.76
CA LEU A 186 8.95 -26.08 1.20
C LEU A 186 9.49 -27.34 1.85
N PHE A 187 9.33 -27.47 3.17
CA PHE A 187 9.69 -28.67 3.94
C PHE A 187 8.97 -28.73 5.29
N GLY A 188 8.93 -29.91 5.88
CA GLY A 188 8.24 -30.18 7.13
C GLY A 188 6.99 -31.02 6.91
N THR A 189 5.96 -30.78 7.72
CA THR A 189 4.65 -31.45 7.58
C THR A 189 3.53 -30.45 7.85
N PRO A 190 2.35 -30.55 7.19
CA PRO A 190 1.26 -29.58 7.33
C PRO A 190 0.75 -29.37 8.77
N LYS A 191 0.90 -30.39 9.63
CA LYS A 191 0.51 -30.34 11.06
C LYS A 191 1.70 -30.22 12.01
N GLY A 192 2.90 -30.14 11.49
CA GLY A 192 4.15 -30.05 12.26
C GLY A 192 4.86 -28.74 12.07
N GLN A 193 6.13 -28.73 12.49
CA GLN A 193 7.03 -27.66 12.13
C GLN A 193 7.27 -27.68 10.63
N ARG A 194 7.24 -26.51 10.00
CA ARG A 194 7.38 -26.39 8.55
C ARG A 194 7.90 -25.01 8.15
N LEU A 195 8.55 -24.95 7.03
CA LEU A 195 8.87 -23.72 6.31
C LEU A 195 7.93 -23.59 5.12
N GLU A 196 7.33 -22.45 5.00
CA GLU A 196 6.45 -22.11 3.88
C GLU A 196 7.13 -21.03 2.99
N LEU A 197 6.72 -20.98 1.74
CA LEU A 197 6.99 -19.91 0.80
C LEU A 197 5.64 -19.31 0.43
N ASP A 198 5.42 -18.06 0.81
CA ASP A 198 4.25 -17.31 0.45
C ASP A 198 4.63 -16.17 -0.47
N ILE A 199 3.94 -16.04 -1.61
CA ILE A 199 4.20 -15.01 -2.62
C ILE A 199 2.91 -14.28 -2.90
N ALA A 200 2.92 -12.95 -2.75
CA ALA A 200 1.86 -12.07 -3.23
C ALA A 200 2.37 -11.27 -4.44
N GLY A 201 1.55 -11.13 -5.45
CA GLY A 201 1.80 -10.28 -6.61
C GLY A 201 0.59 -9.40 -6.88
N ASP A 202 0.79 -8.10 -6.99
CA ASP A 202 -0.24 -7.09 -7.19
C ASP A 202 0.02 -6.28 -8.45
N ALA A 203 -1.05 -5.93 -9.16
CA ALA A 203 -1.05 -4.98 -10.26
C ALA A 203 -2.12 -3.92 -10.04
N PHE A 204 -1.68 -2.67 -9.89
CA PHE A 204 -2.52 -1.51 -9.61
C PHE A 204 -2.72 -0.66 -10.85
N PHE A 205 -3.97 -0.26 -11.08
CA PHE A 205 -4.39 0.60 -12.19
C PHE A 205 -5.15 1.80 -11.63
N TYR A 206 -4.79 3.00 -12.03
CA TYR A 206 -5.29 4.25 -11.49
C TYR A 206 -6.05 5.05 -12.54
N SER A 207 -7.20 5.64 -12.16
CA SER A 207 -7.78 6.71 -12.95
C SER A 207 -7.04 8.03 -12.70
N ALA A 208 -7.27 9.03 -13.54
CA ALA A 208 -6.74 10.36 -13.29
C ALA A 208 -7.43 11.03 -12.09
N ASN A 209 -6.66 11.82 -11.31
CA ASN A 209 -7.21 12.79 -10.38
C ASN A 209 -7.32 14.15 -11.05
N ASN A 210 -8.56 14.63 -11.26
CA ASN A 210 -8.86 15.86 -11.98
C ASN A 210 -8.98 17.10 -11.06
N ASP A 211 -8.76 16.94 -9.77
CA ASP A 211 -8.87 18.03 -8.79
C ASP A 211 -7.55 18.22 -8.03
N VAL A 212 -6.47 18.53 -8.76
CA VAL A 212 -5.15 18.79 -8.20
C VAL A 212 -4.82 20.27 -8.35
N GLY A 213 -4.25 20.86 -7.27
CA GLY A 213 -3.87 22.27 -7.25
C GLY A 213 -4.99 23.21 -6.83
N VAL A 214 -4.63 24.46 -6.60
CA VAL A 214 -5.50 25.51 -6.05
C VAL A 214 -5.58 26.72 -6.99
N GLY A 215 -6.68 27.47 -6.89
CA GLY A 215 -6.90 28.67 -7.70
C GLY A 215 -7.18 28.36 -9.18
N PRO A 216 -6.69 29.16 -10.11
CA PRO A 216 -6.95 28.99 -11.56
C PRO A 216 -6.11 27.88 -12.20
N PHE A 217 -5.07 27.41 -11.52
CA PHE A 217 -4.21 26.32 -12.00
C PHE A 217 -4.77 24.97 -11.52
N ARG A 218 -5.38 24.23 -12.43
CA ARG A 218 -6.00 22.93 -12.19
C ARG A 218 -5.39 21.88 -13.13
N PRO A 219 -4.22 21.34 -12.82
CA PRO A 219 -3.65 20.23 -13.59
C PRO A 219 -4.40 18.93 -13.28
N VAL A 220 -4.24 17.97 -14.17
CA VAL A 220 -4.70 16.59 -13.97
C VAL A 220 -3.50 15.73 -13.56
N LEU A 221 -3.61 15.00 -12.45
CA LEU A 221 -2.61 14.05 -12.03
C LEU A 221 -2.92 12.68 -12.65
N HIS A 222 -1.94 12.15 -13.34
CA HIS A 222 -1.95 10.79 -13.87
C HIS A 222 -0.94 9.95 -13.12
N THR A 223 -1.31 8.70 -12.80
CA THR A 223 -0.44 7.69 -12.21
C THR A 223 -0.40 6.50 -13.17
N GLU A 224 0.81 6.14 -13.62
CA GLU A 224 1.03 4.92 -14.41
C GLU A 224 0.76 3.68 -13.55
N PRO A 225 0.47 2.51 -14.15
CA PRO A 225 0.32 1.27 -13.41
C PRO A 225 1.51 1.01 -12.48
N ALA A 226 1.23 0.43 -11.33
CA ALA A 226 2.23 -0.02 -10.37
C ALA A 226 2.11 -1.51 -10.13
N GLU A 227 3.21 -2.13 -9.77
CA GLU A 227 3.29 -3.55 -9.45
C GLU A 227 3.97 -3.72 -8.09
N GLN A 228 3.58 -4.77 -7.37
CA GLN A 228 4.19 -5.16 -6.10
C GLN A 228 4.40 -6.67 -6.09
N VAL A 229 5.52 -7.10 -5.55
CA VAL A 229 5.76 -8.50 -5.22
C VAL A 229 6.22 -8.57 -3.77
N ILE A 230 5.56 -9.40 -2.98
CA ILE A 230 5.93 -9.68 -1.60
C ILE A 230 6.25 -11.17 -1.48
N VAL A 231 7.34 -11.50 -0.84
CA VAL A 231 7.75 -12.88 -0.54
C VAL A 231 7.92 -13.01 0.96
N TYR A 232 7.24 -13.99 1.55
CA TYR A 232 7.40 -14.39 2.94
C TYR A 232 8.01 -15.78 3.02
N LEU A 233 8.81 -15.99 4.05
CA LEU A 233 9.39 -17.29 4.43
C LEU A 233 9.06 -17.59 5.89
N PRO A 234 7.79 -17.85 6.24
CA PRO A 234 7.38 -18.15 7.60
C PRO A 234 7.85 -19.57 7.99
N TYR A 235 8.53 -19.67 9.13
CA TYR A 235 8.86 -20.93 9.76
C TYR A 235 7.93 -21.16 10.96
N VAL A 236 7.03 -22.13 10.84
CA VAL A 236 6.10 -22.51 11.90
C VAL A 236 6.84 -23.29 12.97
N ILE A 237 7.07 -22.64 14.10
CA ILE A 237 7.80 -23.18 15.27
C ILE A 237 6.84 -23.93 16.21
N TYR A 238 5.63 -23.37 16.40
CA TYR A 238 4.61 -23.87 17.33
C TYR A 238 3.37 -24.37 16.56
N PRO A 239 3.35 -25.61 16.07
CA PRO A 239 2.27 -26.10 15.19
C PRO A 239 0.87 -26.03 15.80
N LYS A 240 0.75 -26.18 17.14
CA LYS A 240 -0.56 -26.15 17.85
C LYS A 240 -1.27 -24.79 17.76
N THR A 241 -0.51 -23.74 17.68
CA THR A 241 -1.02 -22.36 17.58
C THR A 241 -0.68 -21.73 16.23
N ALA A 242 -0.17 -22.53 15.28
CA ALA A 242 0.42 -22.06 14.03
C ALA A 242 1.44 -20.93 14.23
N GLY A 243 2.11 -20.89 15.40
CA GLY A 243 3.05 -19.82 15.76
C GLY A 243 4.29 -19.87 14.88
N TYR A 244 4.60 -18.75 14.22
CA TYR A 244 5.69 -18.65 13.26
C TYR A 244 6.56 -17.40 13.50
N VAL A 245 7.75 -17.43 12.93
CA VAL A 245 8.61 -16.28 12.64
C VAL A 245 9.09 -16.41 11.21
N GLY A 246 9.16 -15.30 10.49
CA GLY A 246 9.50 -15.32 9.07
C GLY A 246 10.38 -14.15 8.65
N LEU A 247 10.81 -14.21 7.39
CA LEU A 247 11.47 -13.13 6.69
C LEU A 247 10.56 -12.63 5.59
N THR A 248 10.52 -11.31 5.42
CA THR A 248 9.77 -10.64 4.36
C THR A 248 10.71 -9.93 3.41
N PHE A 249 10.43 -10.06 2.13
CA PHE A 249 11.01 -9.25 1.07
C PHE A 249 9.87 -8.67 0.24
N GLU A 250 9.88 -7.35 0.03
CA GLU A 250 8.92 -6.65 -0.82
C GLU A 250 9.66 -5.82 -1.87
N GLN A 251 9.16 -5.86 -3.10
CA GLN A 251 9.59 -5.00 -4.19
C GLN A 251 8.38 -4.35 -4.85
N THR A 252 8.39 -3.03 -4.93
CA THR A 252 7.40 -2.25 -5.70
C THR A 252 8.05 -1.66 -6.94
N PHE A 253 7.26 -1.51 -8.02
CA PHE A 253 7.67 -0.96 -9.31
C PHE A 253 6.60 -0.04 -9.88
N GLY A 254 6.96 0.83 -10.82
CA GLY A 254 6.01 1.64 -11.58
C GLY A 254 5.42 2.80 -10.79
N GLY A 255 4.13 3.08 -10.98
CA GLY A 255 3.43 4.16 -10.29
C GLY A 255 4.01 5.54 -10.56
N LYS A 256 4.63 5.75 -11.73
CA LYS A 256 5.18 7.04 -12.11
C LYS A 256 4.05 8.06 -12.22
N GLN A 257 4.26 9.24 -11.65
CA GLN A 257 3.27 10.30 -11.65
C GLN A 257 3.69 11.47 -12.53
N TYR A 258 2.72 11.99 -13.28
CA TYR A 258 2.89 13.20 -14.07
C TYR A 258 1.64 14.08 -14.03
N LEU A 259 1.87 15.38 -14.12
CA LEU A 259 0.80 16.38 -14.23
C LEU A 259 0.63 16.78 -15.68
N SER A 260 -0.61 16.81 -16.16
CA SER A 260 -0.95 17.42 -17.43
C SER A 260 -1.73 18.73 -17.23
N TYR A 261 -1.32 19.78 -17.95
CA TYR A 261 -1.99 21.06 -17.95
C TYR A 261 -1.85 21.71 -19.33
N ALA A 262 -2.95 22.07 -19.95
CA ALA A 262 -3.01 22.49 -21.35
C ALA A 262 -2.39 21.41 -22.27
N SER A 263 -1.34 21.74 -23.01
CA SER A 263 -0.61 20.79 -23.88
C SER A 263 0.71 20.30 -23.28
N GLN A 264 0.95 20.54 -21.97
CA GLN A 264 2.20 20.18 -21.30
C GLN A 264 1.98 19.01 -20.37
N SER A 265 2.98 18.11 -20.29
CA SER A 265 3.08 17.05 -19.30
C SER A 265 4.37 17.24 -18.51
N ILE A 266 4.29 17.19 -17.19
CA ILE A 266 5.41 17.41 -16.26
C ILE A 266 5.56 16.17 -15.41
N ASP A 267 6.71 15.48 -15.52
CA ASP A 267 7.08 14.39 -14.62
C ASP A 267 7.27 14.96 -13.20
N THR A 268 6.54 14.41 -12.24
CA THR A 268 6.62 14.84 -10.84
C THR A 268 7.88 14.32 -10.14
N GLY A 269 8.52 13.32 -10.71
CA GLY A 269 9.61 12.57 -10.09
C GLY A 269 9.15 11.51 -9.09
N ASN A 270 7.86 11.44 -8.80
CA ASN A 270 7.28 10.46 -7.87
C ASN A 270 7.04 9.12 -8.56
N ARG A 271 7.30 8.03 -7.85
CA ARG A 271 7.02 6.66 -8.31
C ARG A 271 7.04 5.67 -7.14
N ASN A 272 6.49 4.49 -7.35
CA ASN A 272 6.59 3.35 -6.44
C ASN A 272 7.76 2.45 -6.89
N ASP A 273 9.00 2.82 -6.54
CA ASP A 273 10.17 1.98 -6.79
C ASP A 273 10.95 1.84 -5.48
N ALA A 274 10.61 0.80 -4.73
CA ALA A 274 11.21 0.55 -3.42
C ALA A 274 11.43 -0.94 -3.20
N THR A 275 12.51 -1.24 -2.49
CA THR A 275 12.81 -2.57 -1.95
C THR A 275 12.74 -2.50 -0.44
N GLN A 276 11.95 -3.35 0.18
CA GLN A 276 11.79 -3.45 1.63
C GLN A 276 12.17 -4.86 2.09
N ILE A 277 12.73 -4.95 3.28
CA ILE A 277 12.97 -6.21 4.00
C ILE A 277 12.34 -6.13 5.37
N GLY A 278 11.92 -7.28 5.91
CA GLY A 278 11.27 -7.33 7.21
C GLY A 278 11.39 -8.67 7.91
N ILE A 279 10.91 -8.66 9.13
CA ILE A 279 10.67 -9.85 9.95
C ILE A 279 9.21 -9.84 10.33
N ASP A 280 8.54 -10.96 10.12
CA ASP A 280 7.16 -11.20 10.47
C ASP A 280 7.04 -12.30 11.51
N PHE A 281 6.00 -12.24 12.31
CA PHE A 281 5.70 -13.21 13.35
C PHE A 281 4.21 -13.23 13.65
N GLY A 282 3.70 -14.38 14.05
CA GLY A 282 2.30 -14.52 14.40
C GLY A 282 2.00 -15.76 15.21
N SER A 283 0.85 -15.78 15.85
CA SER A 283 0.32 -16.95 16.56
C SER A 283 -1.17 -16.84 16.81
N PHE A 284 -1.88 -17.96 16.78
CA PHE A 284 -3.21 -18.03 17.37
C PHE A 284 -3.08 -18.01 18.91
N VAL A 285 -3.63 -16.98 19.53
CA VAL A 285 -3.68 -16.82 21.02
C VAL A 285 -4.93 -17.45 21.61
N ALA A 286 -5.93 -17.73 20.77
CA ALA A 286 -7.12 -18.51 21.07
C ALA A 286 -7.60 -19.22 19.78
N PRO A 287 -8.47 -20.24 19.84
CA PRO A 287 -8.89 -21.00 18.66
C PRO A 287 -9.45 -20.17 17.49
N THR A 288 -9.94 -18.98 17.79
CA THR A 288 -10.54 -18.07 16.79
C THR A 288 -9.93 -16.66 16.81
N VAL A 289 -8.79 -16.49 17.49
CA VAL A 289 -8.11 -15.19 17.59
C VAL A 289 -6.63 -15.38 17.24
N ALA A 290 -6.17 -14.69 16.20
CA ALA A 290 -4.76 -14.63 15.85
C ALA A 290 -4.22 -13.21 16.02
N LEU A 291 -2.94 -13.13 16.33
CA LEU A 291 -2.15 -11.89 16.33
C LEU A 291 -0.96 -12.09 15.41
N GLU A 292 -0.70 -11.09 14.58
CA GLU A 292 0.48 -11.04 13.70
C GLU A 292 1.16 -9.69 13.83
N GLY A 293 2.44 -9.65 13.50
CA GLY A 293 3.21 -8.42 13.47
C GLY A 293 4.34 -8.50 12.46
N GLN A 294 4.74 -7.33 11.95
CA GLN A 294 5.87 -7.20 11.05
C GLN A 294 6.68 -5.96 11.42
N ILE A 295 7.99 -6.08 11.36
CA ILE A 295 8.92 -4.95 11.42
C ILE A 295 9.66 -4.91 10.09
N SER A 296 9.61 -3.79 9.40
CA SER A 296 10.20 -3.67 8.07
C SER A 296 10.96 -2.36 7.88
N THR A 297 11.87 -2.36 6.92
CA THR A 297 12.66 -1.19 6.53
C THR A 297 12.90 -1.18 5.02
N ASP A 298 12.76 0.00 4.42
CA ASP A 298 13.18 0.20 3.04
C ASP A 298 14.70 0.16 2.96
N VAL A 299 15.27 -0.70 2.11
CA VAL A 299 16.69 -0.77 1.83
C VAL A 299 17.06 0.07 0.61
N ARG A 300 16.16 0.20 -0.35
CA ARG A 300 16.30 1.03 -1.56
C ARG A 300 14.99 1.73 -1.86
N VAL A 301 15.06 3.01 -2.25
CA VAL A 301 13.89 3.80 -2.69
C VAL A 301 14.29 4.73 -3.83
N ARG A 302 13.39 4.94 -4.78
CA ARG A 302 13.44 5.97 -5.82
C ARG A 302 12.08 6.66 -5.93
N GLY A 303 12.09 7.99 -5.97
CA GLY A 303 10.88 8.81 -6.12
C GLY A 303 9.93 8.77 -4.92
N GLY A 304 10.46 8.60 -3.69
CA GLY A 304 9.64 8.49 -2.50
C GLY A 304 10.40 8.58 -1.18
N PRO A 305 9.69 8.48 -0.05
CA PRO A 305 10.28 8.41 1.28
C PRO A 305 10.91 7.05 1.52
N LYS A 306 11.99 7.00 2.33
CA LYS A 306 12.58 5.77 2.84
C LYS A 306 12.07 5.53 4.26
N SER A 307 11.23 4.52 4.42
CA SER A 307 10.45 4.27 5.63
C SER A 307 10.99 3.10 6.44
N ASN A 308 10.77 3.19 7.75
CA ASN A 308 10.71 2.05 8.66
C ASN A 308 9.26 1.91 9.10
N ALA A 309 8.76 0.69 9.18
CA ALA A 309 7.38 0.42 9.57
C ALA A 309 7.30 -0.66 10.64
N PHE A 310 6.27 -0.55 11.47
CA PHE A 310 5.81 -1.59 12.36
C PHE A 310 4.33 -1.81 12.09
N LEU A 311 3.97 -3.01 11.66
CA LEU A 311 2.60 -3.44 11.41
C LEU A 311 2.18 -4.42 12.52
N PHE A 312 0.98 -4.22 13.03
CA PHE A 312 0.30 -5.14 13.93
C PHE A 312 -1.05 -5.53 13.33
N GLN A 313 -1.42 -6.80 13.42
CA GLN A 313 -2.72 -7.31 13.01
C GLN A 313 -3.35 -8.15 14.12
N ALA A 314 -4.65 -7.97 14.33
CA ALA A 314 -5.48 -8.82 15.17
C ALA A 314 -6.64 -9.37 14.34
N ILE A 315 -6.81 -10.69 14.34
CA ILE A 315 -7.83 -11.39 13.57
C ILE A 315 -8.80 -12.08 14.52
N LYS A 316 -10.10 -11.95 14.24
CA LYS A 316 -11.16 -12.70 14.93
C LYS A 316 -12.04 -13.43 13.92
N VAL A 317 -12.16 -14.73 14.06
CA VAL A 317 -13.04 -15.61 13.28
C VAL A 317 -14.32 -15.90 14.09
N PHE A 318 -15.50 -15.87 13.39
CA PHE A 318 -16.83 -16.12 13.96
C PHE A 318 -17.54 -17.28 13.25
#